data_0c59406b7843e4e608864635b6ee3e7a
#
_entry.id   0c59406b7843e4e608864635b6ee3e7a
#
_cell.length_a   1.000
_cell.length_b   1.000
_cell.length_c   1.000
_cell.angle_alpha   90.00
_cell.angle_beta   90.00
_cell.angle_gamma   90.00
#
_symmetry.space_group_name_H-M   'P 1'
#
loop_
_entity.id
_entity.type
_entity.pdbx_description
1 polymer ?
#
loop_
_entity_poly.entity_id
_entity_poly.type
_entity_poly.pdbx_seq_one_letter_code
_entity_poly.pdbx_strand_id
1 'polypeptide(L)'
;MSHAICAPACALFDLPDVHVLAVERGARQFTVVVETVPPLVGCPSCAVLATGHGRRKVLLHDLPCAGVPVRVRWRKRIYRCLEDACEISTFSELHELAAPRGKLTTRAIAWAVAQLRS
;
A
#
# COMPACT_ATOMS: atom_id res chain seq x y z
N MET A 1 4.05 -14.46 -17.55
CA MET A 1 5.26 -14.28 -16.73
C MET A 1 4.98 -13.47 -15.48
N SER A 2 4.31 -12.32 -15.61
CA SER A 2 3.90 -11.54 -14.44
C SER A 2 3.03 -12.35 -13.47
N HIS A 3 2.26 -13.31 -14.00
CA HIS A 3 1.37 -14.15 -13.22
C HIS A 3 2.15 -15.09 -12.28
N ALA A 4 3.26 -15.65 -12.75
CA ALA A 4 4.10 -16.51 -11.94
C ALA A 4 4.87 -15.74 -10.86
N ILE A 5 5.15 -14.45 -11.09
CA ILE A 5 5.79 -13.58 -10.10
C ILE A 5 4.76 -13.08 -9.09
N CYS A 6 3.58 -12.69 -9.56
CA CYS A 6 2.54 -12.11 -8.71
C CYS A 6 2.01 -13.10 -7.67
N ALA A 7 1.74 -14.35 -8.06
CA ALA A 7 1.11 -15.30 -7.17
C ALA A 7 1.90 -15.56 -5.88
N PRO A 8 3.19 -15.96 -5.93
CA PRO A 8 3.96 -16.13 -4.69
C PRO A 8 4.27 -14.81 -3.99
N ALA A 9 4.52 -13.73 -4.74
CA ALA A 9 4.80 -12.44 -4.13
C ALA A 9 3.56 -11.87 -3.44
N CYS A 10 2.38 -12.02 -4.02
CA CYS A 10 1.13 -11.57 -3.41
C CYS A 10 0.85 -12.32 -2.11
N ALA A 11 1.17 -13.62 -2.06
CA ALA A 11 1.01 -14.43 -0.86
C ALA A 11 1.89 -13.95 0.30
N LEU A 12 3.04 -13.34 0.01
CA LEU A 12 3.93 -12.82 1.04
C LEU A 12 3.31 -11.65 1.81
N PHE A 13 2.40 -10.90 1.19
CA PHE A 13 1.73 -9.80 1.87
C PHE A 13 0.60 -10.25 2.79
N ASP A 14 0.10 -11.45 2.58
CA ASP A 14 -1.01 -12.01 3.36
C ASP A 14 -2.23 -11.07 3.43
N LEU A 15 -2.43 -10.31 2.36
CA LEU A 15 -3.54 -9.38 2.22
C LEU A 15 -4.21 -9.64 0.86
N PRO A 16 -5.48 -10.06 0.86
CA PRO A 16 -6.13 -10.51 -0.38
C PRO A 16 -6.30 -9.44 -1.46
N ASP A 17 -6.30 -8.19 -1.06
CA ASP A 17 -6.53 -7.07 -1.97
C ASP A 17 -5.25 -6.29 -2.31
N VAL A 18 -4.09 -6.85 -2.02
CA VAL A 18 -2.80 -6.28 -2.43
C VAL A 18 -2.27 -7.09 -3.61
N HIS A 19 -2.01 -6.42 -4.72
CA HIS A 19 -1.49 -7.03 -5.93
C HIS A 19 -0.10 -6.55 -6.22
N VAL A 20 0.81 -7.47 -6.49
CA VAL A 20 2.17 -7.16 -6.90
C VAL A 20 2.20 -6.95 -8.41
N LEU A 21 2.56 -5.76 -8.82
CA LEU A 21 2.64 -5.39 -10.24
C LEU A 21 4.01 -5.69 -10.82
N ALA A 22 5.07 -5.53 -10.02
CA ALA A 22 6.43 -5.75 -10.47
C ALA A 22 7.34 -5.96 -9.27
N VAL A 23 8.45 -6.66 -9.51
CA VAL A 23 9.54 -6.79 -8.55
C VAL A 23 10.81 -6.33 -9.27
N GLU A 24 11.42 -5.28 -8.74
CA GLU A 24 12.63 -4.72 -9.30
C GLU A 24 13.82 -5.06 -8.40
N ARG A 25 14.84 -5.65 -8.99
CA ARG A 25 16.07 -5.95 -8.27
C ARG A 25 17.04 -4.80 -8.39
N GLY A 26 17.37 -4.19 -7.26
CA GLY A 26 18.46 -3.24 -7.19
C GLY A 26 19.75 -3.93 -6.77
N ALA A 27 20.85 -3.16 -6.69
CA ALA A 27 22.15 -3.68 -6.31
C ALA A 27 22.16 -4.23 -4.88
N ARG A 28 21.37 -3.64 -3.98
CA ARG A 28 21.39 -3.98 -2.55
C ARG A 28 20.00 -4.11 -1.95
N GLN A 29 18.97 -4.01 -2.77
CA GLN A 29 17.59 -4.05 -2.29
C GLN A 29 16.64 -4.53 -3.38
N PHE A 30 15.50 -5.00 -2.95
CA PHE A 30 14.37 -5.25 -3.86
C PHE A 30 13.37 -4.12 -3.71
N THR A 31 12.73 -3.76 -4.82
CA THR A 31 11.58 -2.87 -4.80
C THR A 31 10.39 -3.62 -5.35
N VAL A 32 9.33 -3.70 -4.55
CA VAL A 32 8.11 -4.39 -4.93
C VAL A 32 7.06 -3.31 -5.21
N VAL A 33 6.57 -3.27 -6.44
CA VAL A 33 5.53 -2.31 -6.83
C VAL A 33 4.19 -2.97 -6.62
N VAL A 34 3.35 -2.34 -5.80
CA VAL A 34 2.05 -2.91 -5.45
C VAL A 34 0.93 -1.92 -5.72
N GLU A 35 -0.26 -2.46 -5.85
CA GLU A 35 -1.50 -1.72 -5.97
C GLU A 35 -2.55 -2.44 -5.13
N THR A 36 -3.45 -1.67 -4.54
CA THR A 36 -4.56 -2.21 -3.77
C THR A 36 -5.84 -2.09 -4.59
N VAL A 37 -6.80 -2.96 -4.34
CA VAL A 37 -8.12 -2.91 -4.98
C VAL A 37 -9.14 -2.61 -3.89
N PRO A 38 -9.38 -1.35 -3.56
CA PRO A 38 -10.34 -1.00 -2.53
C PRO A 38 -11.77 -1.23 -3.02
N PRO A 39 -12.71 -1.46 -2.11
CA PRO A 39 -14.12 -1.44 -2.44
C PRO A 39 -14.56 -0.01 -2.77
N LEU A 40 -15.86 0.17 -3.03
CA LEU A 40 -16.42 1.50 -3.15
C LEU A 40 -16.10 2.31 -1.89
N VAL A 41 -15.68 3.56 -2.08
CA VAL A 41 -15.18 4.39 -0.99
C VAL A 41 -16.06 5.62 -0.83
N GLY A 42 -16.51 5.84 0.40
CA GLY A 42 -17.23 7.06 0.77
C GLY A 42 -16.27 8.10 1.31
N CYS A 43 -16.63 9.38 1.15
CA CYS A 43 -15.88 10.47 1.73
C CYS A 43 -15.83 10.30 3.27
N PRO A 44 -14.67 10.46 3.90
CA PRO A 44 -14.56 10.30 5.36
C PRO A 44 -15.35 11.34 6.15
N SER A 45 -15.73 12.45 5.52
CA SER A 45 -16.49 13.51 6.19
C SER A 45 -17.99 13.40 5.95
N CYS A 46 -18.41 13.27 4.66
CA CYS A 46 -19.83 13.31 4.32
C CYS A 46 -20.42 11.98 3.84
N ALA A 47 -19.60 10.95 3.71
CA ALA A 47 -19.98 9.59 3.32
C ALA A 47 -20.54 9.46 1.88
N VAL A 48 -20.56 10.52 1.09
CA VAL A 48 -20.93 10.43 -0.31
C VAL A 48 -19.89 9.63 -1.07
N LEU A 49 -20.31 8.76 -1.99
CA LEU A 49 -19.39 7.97 -2.79
C LEU A 49 -18.43 8.88 -3.53
N ALA A 50 -17.16 8.58 -3.38
CA ALA A 50 -16.09 9.35 -3.98
C ALA A 50 -15.68 8.77 -5.33
N THR A 51 -15.08 9.62 -6.16
CA THR A 51 -14.60 9.27 -7.49
C THR A 51 -13.08 9.19 -7.49
N GLY A 52 -12.52 8.25 -8.24
CA GLY A 52 -11.08 8.17 -8.42
C GLY A 52 -10.53 9.44 -9.05
N HIS A 53 -9.43 9.94 -8.52
CA HIS A 53 -8.81 11.20 -8.94
C HIS A 53 -7.31 11.04 -9.23
N GLY A 54 -6.86 9.84 -9.47
CA GLY A 54 -5.48 9.56 -9.76
C GLY A 54 -4.80 8.73 -8.69
N ARG A 55 -3.48 8.68 -8.78
CA ARG A 55 -2.66 7.88 -7.87
C ARG A 55 -1.45 8.65 -7.41
N ARG A 56 -0.98 8.27 -6.25
CA ARG A 56 0.22 8.83 -5.66
C ARG A 56 1.17 7.70 -5.31
N LYS A 57 2.45 7.90 -5.60
CA LYS A 57 3.48 6.94 -5.25
C LYS A 57 3.86 7.12 -3.78
N VAL A 58 3.78 6.04 -3.02
CA VAL A 58 4.20 6.01 -1.62
C VAL A 58 5.30 4.98 -1.48
N LEU A 59 6.44 5.37 -0.92
CA LEU A 59 7.56 4.48 -0.67
C LEU A 59 7.56 4.05 0.78
N LEU A 60 7.62 2.73 0.98
CA LEU A 60 7.58 2.13 2.31
C LEU A 60 8.76 1.18 2.47
N HIS A 61 9.24 1.03 3.69
CA HIS A 61 10.17 -0.04 4.05
C HIS A 61 9.36 -1.23 4.53
N ASP A 62 9.74 -2.40 4.06
CA ASP A 62 9.08 -3.66 4.40
C ASP A 62 10.06 -4.59 5.10
N LEU A 63 9.58 -5.80 5.42
CA LEU A 63 10.42 -6.86 5.98
C LEU A 63 11.55 -7.19 5.02
N PRO A 64 12.77 -7.44 5.53
CA PRO A 64 13.83 -7.95 4.68
C PRO A 64 13.46 -9.34 4.18
N CYS A 65 13.96 -9.65 3.00
CA CYS A 65 13.77 -10.97 2.39
C CYS A 65 15.15 -11.61 2.19
N ALA A 66 15.38 -12.74 2.84
CA ALA A 66 16.66 -13.44 2.78
C ALA A 66 17.85 -12.52 3.07
N GLY A 67 17.71 -11.65 4.06
CA GLY A 67 18.75 -10.68 4.44
C GLY A 67 18.88 -9.48 3.53
N VAL A 68 18.03 -9.34 2.52
CA VAL A 68 18.05 -8.22 1.59
C VAL A 68 16.95 -7.23 1.95
N PRO A 69 17.26 -5.93 2.08
CA PRO A 69 16.23 -4.93 2.33
C PRO A 69 15.18 -4.90 1.23
N VAL A 70 13.93 -4.69 1.61
CA VAL A 70 12.81 -4.62 0.67
C VAL A 70 12.12 -3.27 0.83
N ARG A 71 11.87 -2.61 -0.29
CA ARG A 71 11.03 -1.43 -0.36
C ARG A 71 9.76 -1.76 -1.09
N VAL A 72 8.66 -1.17 -0.64
CA VAL A 72 7.38 -1.27 -1.32
C VAL A 72 7.07 0.08 -1.94
N ARG A 73 6.82 0.09 -3.23
CA ARG A 73 6.31 1.26 -3.93
C ARG A 73 4.83 1.04 -4.16
N TRP A 74 4.03 1.71 -3.36
CA TRP A 74 2.58 1.56 -3.38
C TRP A 74 1.96 2.65 -4.25
N ARG A 75 1.19 2.23 -5.24
CA ARG A 75 0.41 3.14 -6.08
C ARG A 75 -0.91 3.42 -5.39
N LYS A 76 -0.86 4.31 -4.42
CA LYS A 76 -1.99 4.66 -3.56
C LYS A 76 -3.00 5.50 -4.34
N ARG A 77 -4.27 5.17 -4.22
CA ARG A 77 -5.32 5.92 -4.91
C ARG A 77 -5.64 7.20 -4.18
N ILE A 78 -5.96 8.22 -4.98
CA ILE A 78 -6.50 9.49 -4.49
C ILE A 78 -7.94 9.54 -4.96
N TYR A 79 -8.84 9.98 -4.08
CA TYR A 79 -10.25 10.10 -4.36
C TYR A 79 -10.68 11.55 -4.24
N ARG A 80 -11.74 11.89 -4.97
CA ARG A 80 -12.33 13.21 -4.95
C ARG A 80 -13.76 13.12 -4.44
N CYS A 81 -14.10 13.97 -3.47
CA CYS A 81 -15.47 14.14 -3.02
C CYS A 81 -16.19 15.08 -3.99
N LEU A 82 -17.34 14.64 -4.48
CA LEU A 82 -18.14 15.41 -5.44
C LEU A 82 -19.22 16.25 -4.77
N GLU A 83 -19.35 16.21 -3.45
CA GLU A 83 -20.34 16.99 -2.72
C GLU A 83 -19.83 18.40 -2.51
N ASP A 84 -20.50 19.37 -3.10
CA ASP A 84 -20.09 20.77 -3.04
C ASP A 84 -20.12 21.33 -1.64
N ALA A 85 -21.03 20.85 -0.80
CA ALA A 85 -21.16 21.31 0.58
C ALA A 85 -20.10 20.71 1.52
N CYS A 86 -19.35 19.72 1.04
CA CYS A 86 -18.32 19.09 1.84
C CYS A 86 -17.02 19.89 1.80
N GLU A 87 -16.39 20.05 2.94
CA GLU A 87 -15.12 20.77 3.04
C GLU A 87 -13.92 19.95 2.55
N ILE A 88 -14.07 18.63 2.41
CA ILE A 88 -13.03 17.78 1.85
C ILE A 88 -13.15 17.75 0.34
N SER A 89 -12.07 18.10 -0.36
CA SER A 89 -12.06 18.00 -1.82
C SER A 89 -11.42 16.69 -2.29
N THR A 90 -10.27 16.32 -1.73
CA THR A 90 -9.57 15.10 -2.07
C THR A 90 -9.10 14.39 -0.80
N PHE A 91 -8.92 13.07 -0.90
CA PHE A 91 -8.38 12.27 0.20
C PHE A 91 -7.71 11.02 -0.38
N SER A 92 -6.80 10.46 0.39
CA SER A 92 -6.08 9.24 -0.02
C SER A 92 -6.77 8.00 0.53
N GLU A 93 -6.65 6.88 -0.18
CA GLU A 93 -7.17 5.62 0.33
C GLU A 93 -6.49 5.22 1.63
N LEU A 94 -7.25 4.50 2.47
CA LEU A 94 -6.74 3.90 3.68
C LEU A 94 -6.68 2.39 3.47
N HIS A 95 -5.59 1.78 3.92
CA HIS A 95 -5.40 0.35 3.78
C HIS A 95 -4.53 -0.18 4.91
N GLU A 96 -4.74 -1.45 5.26
CA GLU A 96 -3.95 -2.12 6.30
C GLU A 96 -2.47 -2.24 5.95
N LEU A 97 -2.12 -2.09 4.69
CA LEU A 97 -0.73 -2.19 4.23
C LEU A 97 0.19 -1.25 5.00
N ALA A 98 -0.25 -0.02 5.24
CA ALA A 98 0.52 0.96 6.00
C ALA A 98 -0.39 2.03 6.57
N ALA A 99 0.01 2.59 7.70
CA ALA A 99 -0.69 3.72 8.31
C ALA A 99 -0.58 4.97 7.42
N PRO A 100 -1.55 5.91 7.50
CA PRO A 100 -1.43 7.18 6.81
C PRO A 100 -0.11 7.87 7.18
N ARG A 101 0.61 8.36 6.17
CA ARG A 101 1.93 8.99 6.32
C ARG A 101 3.00 8.07 6.94
N GLY A 102 2.70 6.79 7.11
CA GLY A 102 3.67 5.82 7.58
C GLY A 102 4.80 5.61 6.56
N LYS A 103 5.97 5.25 7.05
CA LYS A 103 7.12 4.93 6.21
C LYS A 103 7.46 3.46 6.22
N LEU A 104 6.78 2.70 7.07
CA LEU A 104 6.94 1.26 7.19
C LEU A 104 5.61 0.60 6.90
N THR A 105 5.67 -0.61 6.32
CA THR A 105 4.46 -1.43 6.23
C THR A 105 4.02 -1.84 7.63
N THR A 106 2.73 -2.08 7.81
CA THR A 106 2.18 -2.51 9.10
C THR A 106 2.89 -3.78 9.60
N ARG A 107 3.12 -4.74 8.70
CA ARG A 107 3.82 -5.98 9.10
C ARG A 107 5.28 -5.75 9.47
N ALA A 108 5.94 -4.77 8.86
CA ALA A 108 7.32 -4.44 9.22
C ALA A 108 7.39 -3.86 10.62
N ILE A 109 6.42 -3.04 11.00
CA ILE A 109 6.31 -2.50 12.36
C ILE A 109 6.12 -3.66 13.35
N ALA A 110 5.20 -4.57 13.06
CA ALA A 110 4.93 -5.71 13.93
C ALA A 110 6.17 -6.59 14.10
N TRP A 111 6.89 -6.83 13.01
CA TRP A 111 8.13 -7.60 13.04
C TRP A 111 9.19 -6.92 13.90
N ALA A 112 9.39 -5.60 13.72
CA ALA A 112 10.38 -4.85 14.49
C ALA A 112 10.06 -4.87 15.98
N VAL A 113 8.78 -4.71 16.35
CA VAL A 113 8.34 -4.78 17.73
C VAL A 113 8.62 -6.18 18.31
N ALA A 114 8.34 -7.23 17.54
CA ALA A 114 8.60 -8.59 17.97
C ALA A 114 10.11 -8.83 18.22
N GLN A 115 10.98 -8.25 17.39
CA GLN A 115 12.44 -8.35 17.59
C GLN A 115 12.88 -7.67 18.88
N LEU A 116 12.27 -6.56 19.24
CA LEU A 116 12.60 -5.85 20.49
C LEU A 116 12.19 -6.62 21.73
N ARG A 117 11.21 -7.49 21.62
CA ARG A 117 10.68 -8.28 22.76
C ARG A 117 11.37 -9.63 22.94
N SER A 118 12.14 -10.06 21.98
CA SER A 118 12.78 -11.38 22.05
C SER A 118 14.17 -11.37 22.71
#